data_267120ef4c8ed2ae234b596ef84da5af
#
_entry.id   267120ef4c8ed2ae234b596ef84da5af
#
_cell.length_a   1.000
_cell.length_b   1.000
_cell.length_c   1.000
_cell.angle_alpha   90.00
_cell.angle_beta   90.00
_cell.angle_gamma   90.00
#
_symmetry.space_group_name_H-M   'P 1'
#
loop_
_entity.id
_entity.type
_entity.pdbx_description
1 polymer ?
#
loop_
_entity_poly.entity_id
_entity_poly.type
_entity_poly.pdbx_seq_one_letter_code
_entity_poly.pdbx_strand_id
1 'polypeptide(L)'
;MARDGDNRLNYRAPHGRWPSTGFHGWYRKEVHNSAPTITLCEVHSEMTSQERHEARYQRRKAARQAKHRARIAQYDNFDRVADVSSLVDANYNARKGVMWKASVARYNARYFKNSIKIHKTLMRGGDTRRGFYHFGIVERGKKRAIHSLHYSERVVRRSACTNALVPILSSNLIYDNGASLEGKGISFAVKRCAVHLHEFYRETGGNDGYILLIDYRAFFDNINLDNLKRNVIDRYILDQRLNALAKNFVDAPNLERIK
;
A
#
# COMPACT_ATOMS: atom_id res chain seq x y z
N MET A 1 -6.25 -19.31 -44.16
CA MET A 1 -5.87 -20.54 -43.43
C MET A 1 -5.51 -20.08 -42.03
N ALA A 2 -6.50 -20.07 -41.11
CA ALA A 2 -6.85 -21.09 -40.10
C ALA A 2 -5.69 -21.29 -39.12
N ARG A 3 -5.82 -20.95 -37.83
CA ARG A 3 -6.62 -21.68 -36.85
C ARG A 3 -6.82 -20.86 -35.58
N ASP A 4 -8.04 -20.90 -35.12
CA ASP A 4 -8.52 -20.60 -33.78
C ASP A 4 -7.78 -21.43 -32.71
N GLY A 5 -7.58 -20.82 -31.56
CA GLY A 5 -7.18 -21.44 -30.31
C GLY A 5 -8.07 -20.94 -29.16
N ASP A 6 -9.24 -21.57 -29.03
CA ASP A 6 -10.22 -21.40 -27.96
C ASP A 6 -9.60 -21.85 -26.62
N ASN A 7 -9.28 -20.94 -25.73
CA ASN A 7 -8.77 -21.26 -24.39
C ASN A 7 -9.81 -20.92 -23.33
N ARG A 8 -10.87 -21.74 -23.28
CA ARG A 8 -11.87 -21.73 -22.19
C ARG A 8 -11.24 -22.34 -20.94
N LEU A 9 -10.84 -21.50 -20.01
CA LEU A 9 -10.49 -21.95 -18.67
C LEU A 9 -11.76 -22.31 -17.90
N ASN A 10 -12.07 -23.61 -17.87
CA ASN A 10 -13.07 -24.23 -17.03
C ASN A 10 -12.63 -24.18 -15.55
N TYR A 11 -13.14 -23.25 -14.76
CA TYR A 11 -13.09 -23.34 -13.31
C TYR A 11 -14.20 -24.27 -12.81
N ARG A 12 -13.84 -25.52 -12.59
CA ARG A 12 -14.67 -26.49 -11.87
C ARG A 12 -14.35 -26.35 -10.38
N ALA A 13 -15.32 -25.91 -9.58
CA ALA A 13 -15.24 -25.93 -8.12
C ALA A 13 -15.24 -27.40 -7.64
N PRO A 14 -14.37 -27.79 -6.70
CA PRO A 14 -14.41 -29.12 -6.12
C PRO A 14 -15.53 -29.19 -5.05
N HIS A 15 -16.62 -29.87 -5.38
CA HIS A 15 -17.57 -30.37 -4.37
C HIS A 15 -16.91 -31.54 -3.62
N GLY A 16 -16.27 -31.23 -2.52
CA GLY A 16 -15.81 -32.25 -1.56
C GLY A 16 -16.94 -32.62 -0.60
N ARG A 17 -17.54 -33.80 -0.82
CA ARG A 17 -18.45 -34.47 0.13
C ARG A 17 -17.57 -35.08 1.24
N TRP A 18 -17.77 -34.70 2.49
CA TRP A 18 -17.11 -35.30 3.65
C TRP A 18 -17.68 -36.70 3.93
N PRO A 19 -16.85 -37.72 4.13
CA PRO A 19 -17.34 -39.02 4.52
C PRO A 19 -17.75 -39.04 6.00
N SER A 20 -18.95 -39.54 6.27
CA SER A 20 -19.41 -39.89 7.60
C SER A 20 -18.72 -41.17 8.06
N THR A 21 -17.72 -41.06 8.91
CA THR A 21 -17.16 -42.23 9.64
C THR A 21 -17.62 -42.17 11.07
N GLY A 22 -18.36 -43.21 11.45
CA GLY A 22 -18.85 -43.48 12.79
C GLY A 22 -17.70 -43.66 13.77
N PHE A 23 -17.80 -43.02 14.91
CA PHE A 23 -16.93 -43.21 16.04
C PHE A 23 -17.53 -44.31 16.97
N HIS A 24 -16.89 -45.46 16.99
CA HIS A 24 -17.10 -46.49 18.01
C HIS A 24 -16.48 -46.04 19.32
N GLY A 25 -17.20 -46.37 20.41
CA GLY A 25 -16.97 -45.96 21.76
C GLY A 25 -15.63 -46.39 22.34
N TRP A 26 -15.13 -45.54 23.23
CA TRP A 26 -14.10 -45.87 24.18
C TRP A 26 -14.60 -45.68 25.59
N TYR A 27 -14.30 -46.70 26.39
CA TYR A 27 -14.61 -46.97 27.79
C TYR A 27 -14.49 -45.75 28.70
N ARG A 28 -15.52 -45.55 29.52
CA ARG A 28 -15.56 -44.63 30.66
C ARG A 28 -14.88 -45.36 31.87
N LYS A 29 -13.75 -44.85 32.33
CA LYS A 29 -13.21 -45.11 33.67
C LYS A 29 -13.69 -43.96 34.57
N GLU A 30 -14.54 -44.30 35.53
CA GLU A 30 -14.94 -43.39 36.59
C GLU A 30 -13.76 -43.13 37.54
N VAL A 31 -13.36 -41.87 37.63
CA VAL A 31 -12.51 -41.39 38.73
C VAL A 31 -13.34 -40.33 39.47
N HIS A 32 -13.85 -40.73 40.61
CA HIS A 32 -14.43 -39.79 41.57
C HIS A 32 -13.34 -38.85 42.08
N ASN A 33 -13.40 -37.58 41.70
CA ASN A 33 -12.76 -36.52 42.44
C ASN A 33 -13.65 -35.26 42.32
N SER A 34 -14.20 -34.90 43.46
CA SER A 34 -15.13 -33.81 43.67
C SER A 34 -14.42 -32.44 43.60
N ALA A 35 -14.35 -31.88 42.40
CA ALA A 35 -14.15 -30.44 42.18
C ALA A 35 -15.24 -29.96 41.24
N PRO A 36 -15.85 -28.79 41.44
CA PRO A 36 -16.92 -28.31 40.54
C PRO A 36 -16.31 -28.07 39.17
N THR A 37 -16.60 -28.98 38.26
CA THR A 37 -16.28 -28.83 36.83
C THR A 37 -17.19 -27.71 36.28
N ILE A 38 -16.70 -26.50 36.24
CA ILE A 38 -17.35 -25.43 35.46
C ILE A 38 -17.26 -25.85 34.01
N THR A 39 -18.36 -26.39 33.49
CA THR A 39 -18.45 -26.85 32.10
C THR A 39 -18.35 -25.63 31.19
N LEU A 40 -17.30 -25.52 30.41
CA LEU A 40 -17.05 -24.47 29.40
C LEU A 40 -18.20 -24.30 28.38
N CYS A 41 -19.22 -25.17 28.43
CA CYS A 41 -20.41 -25.12 27.58
C CYS A 41 -21.49 -24.15 28.07
N GLU A 42 -21.53 -23.82 29.37
CA GLU A 42 -22.60 -22.99 29.93
C GLU A 42 -22.38 -21.47 29.70
N VAL A 43 -21.15 -21.02 29.48
CA VAL A 43 -20.85 -19.60 29.27
C VAL A 43 -21.19 -19.14 27.84
N HIS A 44 -21.46 -20.05 26.91
CA HIS A 44 -21.74 -19.69 25.51
C HIS A 44 -23.23 -19.61 25.14
N SER A 45 -24.16 -20.00 26.06
CA SER A 45 -25.59 -20.04 25.76
C SER A 45 -26.33 -18.71 25.98
N GLU A 46 -25.70 -17.73 26.64
CA GLU A 46 -26.36 -16.47 27.02
C GLU A 46 -26.15 -15.29 26.04
N MET A 47 -25.19 -15.40 25.11
CA MET A 47 -24.95 -14.29 24.16
C MET A 47 -26.03 -14.25 23.06
N THR A 48 -26.66 -13.09 22.91
CA THR A 48 -27.58 -12.81 21.81
C THR A 48 -26.87 -12.86 20.45
N SER A 49 -27.66 -13.00 19.37
CA SER A 49 -27.10 -12.94 18.00
C SER A 49 -26.36 -11.63 17.71
N GLN A 50 -26.88 -10.53 18.27
CA GLN A 50 -26.30 -9.20 18.12
C GLN A 50 -24.95 -9.08 18.85
N GLU A 51 -24.84 -9.59 20.08
CA GLU A 51 -23.59 -9.61 20.84
C GLU A 51 -22.51 -10.47 20.19
N ARG A 52 -22.91 -11.63 19.60
CA ARG A 52 -21.99 -12.47 18.82
C ARG A 52 -21.49 -11.76 17.56
N HIS A 53 -22.35 -10.97 16.91
CA HIS A 53 -21.96 -10.16 15.76
C HIS A 53 -20.97 -9.08 16.16
N GLU A 54 -21.25 -8.34 17.23
CA GLU A 54 -20.36 -7.29 17.76
C GLU A 54 -19.03 -7.87 18.22
N ALA A 55 -19.01 -8.97 18.94
CA ALA A 55 -17.78 -9.64 19.36
C ALA A 55 -16.92 -10.10 18.15
N ARG A 56 -17.55 -10.56 17.07
CA ARG A 56 -16.84 -10.88 15.81
C ARG A 56 -16.28 -9.64 15.14
N TYR A 57 -17.06 -8.55 15.12
CA TYR A 57 -16.61 -7.28 14.58
C TYR A 57 -15.39 -6.73 15.34
N GLN A 58 -15.45 -6.71 16.67
CA GLN A 58 -14.35 -6.23 17.52
C GLN A 58 -13.08 -7.09 17.36
N ARG A 59 -13.20 -8.42 17.32
CA ARG A 59 -12.06 -9.31 17.03
C ARG A 59 -11.42 -9.01 15.67
N ARG A 60 -12.22 -8.84 14.62
CA ARG A 60 -11.71 -8.49 13.28
C ARG A 60 -11.05 -7.12 13.25
N LYS A 61 -11.62 -6.16 13.97
CA LYS A 61 -11.06 -4.81 14.12
C LYS A 61 -9.72 -4.86 14.85
N ALA A 62 -9.64 -5.55 15.98
CA ALA A 62 -8.39 -5.73 16.74
C ALA A 62 -7.31 -6.44 15.92
N ALA A 63 -7.66 -7.51 15.21
CA ALA A 63 -6.72 -8.23 14.34
C ALA A 63 -6.17 -7.34 13.20
N ARG A 64 -7.02 -6.51 12.59
CA ARG A 64 -6.58 -5.53 11.57
C ARG A 64 -5.63 -4.50 12.15
N GLN A 65 -5.95 -3.97 13.35
CA GLN A 65 -5.10 -3.01 14.03
C GLN A 65 -3.75 -3.62 14.45
N ALA A 66 -3.75 -4.85 14.96
CA ALA A 66 -2.53 -5.57 15.32
C ALA A 66 -1.64 -5.79 14.08
N LYS A 67 -2.21 -6.23 12.96
CA LYS A 67 -1.50 -6.40 11.68
C LYS A 67 -0.94 -5.08 11.17
N HIS A 68 -1.69 -3.99 11.32
CA HIS A 68 -1.23 -2.66 10.94
C HIS A 68 -0.05 -2.18 11.78
N ARG A 69 -0.14 -2.33 13.12
CA ARG A 69 0.96 -2.00 14.05
C ARG A 69 2.22 -2.82 13.76
N ALA A 70 2.08 -4.12 13.53
CA ALA A 70 3.21 -4.98 13.18
C ALA A 70 3.89 -4.52 11.88
N ARG A 71 3.11 -4.08 10.88
CA ARG A 71 3.64 -3.54 9.62
C ARG A 71 4.39 -2.23 9.83
N ILE A 72 3.83 -1.30 10.62
CA ILE A 72 4.55 -0.07 10.99
C ILE A 72 5.88 -0.44 11.67
N ALA A 73 5.85 -1.26 12.72
CA ALA A 73 7.07 -1.66 13.44
C ALA A 73 8.14 -2.29 12.52
N GLN A 74 7.73 -2.99 11.47
CA GLN A 74 8.65 -3.62 10.52
C GLN A 74 9.28 -2.63 9.54
N TYR A 75 8.54 -1.62 9.08
CA TYR A 75 8.95 -0.74 7.98
C TYR A 75 9.25 0.70 8.41
N ASP A 76 8.87 1.11 9.60
CA ASP A 76 9.14 2.44 10.14
C ASP A 76 10.57 2.51 10.67
N ASN A 77 11.51 2.52 9.73
CA ASN A 77 12.95 2.46 10.02
C ASN A 77 13.73 3.30 9.00
N PHE A 78 14.27 4.42 9.48
CA PHE A 78 15.07 5.33 8.66
C PHE A 78 16.35 4.68 8.14
N ASP A 79 17.04 3.86 8.96
CA ASP A 79 18.33 3.28 8.58
C ASP A 79 18.17 2.36 7.37
N ARG A 80 17.06 1.65 7.28
CA ARG A 80 16.71 0.83 6.11
C ARG A 80 16.54 1.68 4.83
N VAL A 81 15.97 2.87 4.94
CA VAL A 81 15.81 3.79 3.81
C VAL A 81 17.13 4.39 3.38
N ALA A 82 17.98 4.74 4.35
CA ALA A 82 19.28 5.39 4.14
C ALA A 82 20.39 4.39 3.77
N ASP A 83 20.18 3.08 3.94
CA ASP A 83 21.19 2.05 3.67
C ASP A 83 21.70 2.09 2.22
N VAL A 84 23.00 1.81 2.04
CA VAL A 84 23.65 1.87 0.72
C VAL A 84 23.04 0.86 -0.25
N SER A 85 22.73 -0.36 0.21
CA SER A 85 22.11 -1.39 -0.64
C SER A 85 20.72 -0.95 -1.10
N SER A 86 19.92 -0.40 -0.19
CA SER A 86 18.58 0.16 -0.50
C SER A 86 18.63 1.31 -1.51
N LEU A 87 19.65 2.17 -1.42
CA LEU A 87 19.86 3.26 -2.37
C LEU A 87 20.33 2.76 -3.74
N VAL A 88 21.13 1.71 -3.77
CA VAL A 88 21.54 1.05 -5.03
C VAL A 88 20.32 0.40 -5.72
N ASP A 89 19.50 -0.32 -4.99
CA ASP A 89 18.26 -0.92 -5.50
C ASP A 89 17.27 0.15 -5.97
N ALA A 90 17.16 1.23 -5.21
CA ALA A 90 16.34 2.38 -5.59
C ALA A 90 16.83 3.02 -6.90
N ASN A 91 18.16 3.15 -7.10
CA ASN A 91 18.72 3.61 -8.36
C ASN A 91 18.40 2.66 -9.51
N TYR A 92 18.58 1.34 -9.29
CA TYR A 92 18.25 0.33 -10.29
C TYR A 92 16.80 0.42 -10.74
N ASN A 93 15.88 0.61 -9.80
CA ASN A 93 14.46 0.76 -10.11
C ASN A 93 14.10 2.13 -10.72
N ALA A 94 14.74 3.21 -10.27
CA ALA A 94 14.47 4.57 -10.75
C ALA A 94 14.97 4.82 -12.19
N ARG A 95 15.99 4.09 -12.66
CA ARG A 95 16.56 4.24 -14.01
C ARG A 95 15.81 3.50 -15.11
N LYS A 96 14.91 2.56 -14.76
CA LYS A 96 14.16 1.77 -15.74
C LYS A 96 13.39 2.71 -16.69
N GLY A 97 13.56 2.50 -18.00
CA GLY A 97 12.89 3.30 -19.04
C GLY A 97 13.41 4.72 -19.25
N VAL A 98 14.43 5.18 -18.46
CA VAL A 98 14.94 6.56 -18.56
C VAL A 98 16.47 6.64 -18.66
N MET A 99 17.15 5.54 -18.93
CA MET A 99 18.62 5.46 -19.07
C MET A 99 19.18 6.34 -20.21
N TRP A 100 18.38 6.66 -21.22
CA TRP A 100 18.74 7.53 -22.33
C TRP A 100 18.92 9.00 -21.91
N LYS A 101 18.42 9.41 -20.72
CA LYS A 101 18.59 10.77 -20.23
C LYS A 101 20.03 10.97 -19.69
N ALA A 102 20.70 12.02 -20.18
CA ALA A 102 22.09 12.31 -19.80
C ALA A 102 22.32 12.46 -18.28
N SER A 103 21.34 13.03 -17.55
CA SER A 103 21.40 13.15 -16.08
C SER A 103 21.38 11.79 -15.38
N VAL A 104 20.59 10.84 -15.89
CA VAL A 104 20.51 9.47 -15.38
C VAL A 104 21.77 8.69 -15.71
N ALA A 105 22.26 8.78 -16.96
CA ALA A 105 23.50 8.13 -17.39
C ALA A 105 24.71 8.61 -16.56
N ARG A 106 24.86 9.94 -16.35
CA ARG A 106 25.92 10.51 -15.50
C ARG A 106 25.86 10.03 -14.05
N TYR A 107 24.67 9.96 -13.45
CA TYR A 107 24.51 9.43 -12.10
C TYR A 107 24.88 7.95 -12.06
N ASN A 108 24.40 7.18 -13.02
CA ASN A 108 24.58 5.74 -13.08
C ASN A 108 26.05 5.33 -13.32
N ALA A 109 26.84 6.12 -14.03
CA ALA A 109 28.27 5.88 -14.23
C ALA A 109 29.06 5.83 -12.90
N ARG A 110 28.56 6.47 -11.85
CA ARG A 110 29.17 6.50 -10.51
C ARG A 110 28.15 6.14 -9.41
N TYR A 111 27.20 5.27 -9.71
CA TYR A 111 26.03 5.01 -8.85
C TYR A 111 26.42 4.61 -7.43
N PHE A 112 27.41 3.75 -7.26
CA PHE A 112 27.84 3.27 -5.96
C PHE A 112 28.46 4.41 -5.12
N LYS A 113 29.37 5.17 -5.69
CA LYS A 113 29.95 6.37 -5.03
C LYS A 113 28.87 7.39 -4.66
N ASN A 114 27.91 7.60 -5.55
CA ASN A 114 26.78 8.50 -5.31
C ASN A 114 25.86 7.98 -4.19
N SER A 115 25.61 6.68 -4.13
CA SER A 115 24.81 6.05 -3.05
C SER A 115 25.51 6.19 -1.69
N ILE A 116 26.83 5.97 -1.61
CA ILE A 116 27.59 6.19 -0.39
C ILE A 116 27.54 7.66 0.03
N LYS A 117 27.65 8.60 -0.92
CA LYS A 117 27.56 10.03 -0.61
C LYS A 117 26.18 10.39 -0.04
N ILE A 118 25.10 9.89 -0.64
CA ILE A 118 23.73 10.10 -0.15
C ILE A 118 23.57 9.50 1.24
N HIS A 119 23.98 8.23 1.44
CA HIS A 119 23.97 7.58 2.74
C HIS A 119 24.63 8.45 3.83
N LYS A 120 25.87 8.88 3.60
CA LYS A 120 26.60 9.73 4.54
C LYS A 120 25.88 11.05 4.83
N THR A 121 25.25 11.65 3.82
CA THR A 121 24.47 12.89 3.99
C THR A 121 23.24 12.63 4.86
N LEU A 122 22.47 11.59 4.58
CA LEU A 122 21.28 11.22 5.33
C LEU A 122 21.62 10.86 6.79
N MET A 123 22.67 10.08 7.02
CA MET A 123 23.10 9.67 8.36
C MET A 123 23.57 10.84 9.24
N ARG A 124 24.05 11.93 8.61
CA ARG A 124 24.40 13.17 9.31
C ARG A 124 23.23 14.15 9.47
N GLY A 125 22.02 13.76 9.09
CA GLY A 125 20.86 14.66 9.08
C GLY A 125 20.92 15.76 8.02
N GLY A 126 21.78 15.60 7.01
CA GLY A 126 21.94 16.60 5.95
C GLY A 126 20.81 16.54 4.92
N ASP A 127 20.52 17.68 4.30
CA ASP A 127 19.53 17.80 3.25
C ASP A 127 20.03 17.22 1.91
N THR A 128 19.25 16.36 1.30
CA THR A 128 19.53 15.76 -0.01
C THR A 128 18.76 16.41 -1.15
N ARG A 129 17.92 17.41 -0.86
CA ARG A 129 17.14 18.15 -1.86
C ARG A 129 18.07 19.04 -2.69
N ARG A 130 17.76 19.16 -3.97
CA ARG A 130 18.54 19.93 -4.94
C ARG A 130 17.67 20.87 -5.79
N GLY A 131 16.41 21.02 -5.43
CA GLY A 131 15.43 21.84 -6.14
C GLY A 131 14.90 21.19 -7.42
N PHE A 132 14.26 22.00 -8.27
CA PHE A 132 13.54 21.53 -9.44
C PHE A 132 14.13 22.07 -10.74
N TYR A 133 14.10 21.24 -11.79
CA TYR A 133 14.21 21.68 -13.16
C TYR A 133 12.81 22.06 -13.68
N HIS A 134 12.64 23.27 -14.16
CA HIS A 134 11.39 23.77 -14.69
C HIS A 134 11.44 23.80 -16.21
N PHE A 135 10.46 23.16 -16.86
CA PHE A 135 10.30 23.20 -18.33
C PHE A 135 8.85 23.00 -18.73
N GLY A 136 8.49 23.49 -19.92
CA GLY A 136 7.15 23.31 -20.49
C GLY A 136 7.11 22.14 -21.46
N ILE A 137 5.99 21.42 -21.46
CA ILE A 137 5.68 20.42 -22.46
C ILE A 137 4.27 20.72 -23.05
N VAL A 138 4.05 20.24 -24.26
CA VAL A 138 2.70 20.19 -24.84
C VAL A 138 2.27 18.74 -24.92
N GLU A 139 1.21 18.40 -24.19
CA GLU A 139 0.66 17.05 -24.17
C GLU A 139 -0.82 17.11 -24.59
N ARG A 140 -1.15 16.41 -25.68
CA ARG A 140 -2.52 16.39 -26.24
C ARG A 140 -3.11 17.81 -26.43
N GLY A 141 -2.30 18.74 -26.96
CA GLY A 141 -2.68 20.13 -27.20
C GLY A 141 -2.70 21.05 -25.97
N LYS A 142 -2.46 20.53 -24.77
CA LYS A 142 -2.42 21.32 -23.54
C LYS A 142 -0.96 21.62 -23.13
N LYS A 143 -0.67 22.90 -22.88
CA LYS A 143 0.62 23.33 -22.31
C LYS A 143 0.65 22.97 -20.83
N ARG A 144 1.72 22.28 -20.39
CA ARG A 144 1.93 21.91 -18.99
C ARG A 144 3.30 22.40 -18.53
N ALA A 145 3.33 23.08 -17.39
CA ALA A 145 4.57 23.36 -16.67
C ALA A 145 4.99 22.11 -15.87
N ILE A 146 6.22 21.67 -16.06
CA ILE A 146 6.75 20.49 -15.39
C ILE A 146 7.84 20.91 -14.40
N HIS A 147 7.73 20.44 -13.17
CA HIS A 147 8.71 20.58 -12.10
C HIS A 147 9.39 19.21 -11.87
N SER A 148 10.57 19.04 -12.44
CA SER A 148 11.28 17.75 -12.38
C SER A 148 12.36 17.76 -11.30
N LEU A 149 12.32 16.77 -10.42
CA LEU A 149 13.34 16.57 -9.39
C LEU A 149 14.70 16.19 -9.99
N HIS A 150 15.79 16.61 -9.32
CA HIS A 150 17.11 16.11 -9.62
C HIS A 150 17.16 14.58 -9.43
N TYR A 151 17.91 13.88 -10.29
CA TYR A 151 17.88 12.40 -10.30
C TYR A 151 18.34 11.78 -8.97
N SER A 152 19.35 12.35 -8.30
CA SER A 152 19.78 11.86 -6.97
C SER A 152 18.66 11.93 -5.92
N GLU A 153 17.86 12.98 -5.94
CA GLU A 153 16.70 13.10 -5.05
C GLU A 153 15.62 12.07 -5.38
N ARG A 154 15.40 11.78 -6.66
CA ARG A 154 14.48 10.70 -7.09
C ARG A 154 14.91 9.34 -6.55
N VAL A 155 16.22 9.08 -6.43
CA VAL A 155 16.74 7.83 -5.84
C VAL A 155 16.40 7.78 -4.34
N VAL A 156 16.60 8.87 -3.60
CA VAL A 156 16.24 8.94 -2.17
C VAL A 156 14.74 8.73 -1.97
N ARG A 157 13.91 9.44 -2.73
CA ARG A 157 12.45 9.29 -2.67
C ARG A 157 12.01 7.88 -3.05
N ARG A 158 12.66 7.25 -4.04
CA ARG A 158 12.38 5.87 -4.42
C ARG A 158 12.71 4.90 -3.30
N SER A 159 13.85 5.05 -2.63
CA SER A 159 14.22 4.25 -1.47
C SER A 159 13.20 4.41 -0.34
N ALA A 160 12.85 5.64 0.02
CA ALA A 160 11.85 5.91 1.05
C ALA A 160 10.47 5.31 0.70
N CYS A 161 10.01 5.48 -0.54
CA CYS A 161 8.74 4.90 -0.98
C CYS A 161 8.74 3.38 -0.92
N THR A 162 9.79 2.71 -1.43
CA THR A 162 9.84 1.25 -1.53
C THR A 162 10.01 0.59 -0.16
N ASN A 163 10.90 1.15 0.69
CA ASN A 163 11.33 0.51 1.93
C ASN A 163 10.49 0.91 3.16
N ALA A 164 9.73 2.01 3.09
CA ALA A 164 8.97 2.51 4.22
C ALA A 164 7.56 3.00 3.85
N LEU A 165 7.43 4.07 3.05
CA LEU A 165 6.17 4.78 2.88
C LEU A 165 5.06 3.91 2.26
N VAL A 166 5.35 3.18 1.18
CA VAL A 166 4.34 2.33 0.52
C VAL A 166 3.93 1.16 1.42
N PRO A 167 4.84 0.38 2.04
CA PRO A 167 4.46 -0.67 2.96
C PRO A 167 3.62 -0.17 4.15
N ILE A 168 3.94 0.98 4.74
CA ILE A 168 3.21 1.55 5.87
C ILE A 168 1.83 2.04 5.43
N LEU A 169 1.76 2.88 4.38
CA LEU A 169 0.55 3.62 4.03
C LEU A 169 -0.45 2.81 3.20
N SER A 170 0.02 1.84 2.40
CA SER A 170 -0.86 1.04 1.52
C SER A 170 -1.94 0.27 2.26
N SER A 171 -1.71 -0.10 3.53
CA SER A 171 -2.68 -0.81 4.36
C SER A 171 -3.89 0.03 4.75
N ASN A 172 -3.82 1.36 4.61
CA ASN A 172 -4.92 2.29 4.89
C ASN A 172 -5.79 2.58 3.66
N LEU A 173 -5.36 2.13 2.48
CA LEU A 173 -6.10 2.34 1.26
C LEU A 173 -7.22 1.31 1.13
N ILE A 174 -8.34 1.74 0.55
CA ILE A 174 -9.45 0.84 0.21
C ILE A 174 -8.98 -0.21 -0.80
N TYR A 175 -9.60 -1.40 -0.76
CA TYR A 175 -9.24 -2.49 -1.68
C TYR A 175 -9.38 -2.08 -3.14
N ASP A 176 -10.41 -1.31 -3.47
CA ASP A 176 -10.75 -0.89 -4.84
C ASP A 176 -9.93 0.31 -5.35
N ASN A 177 -8.91 0.74 -4.58
CA ASN A 177 -7.94 1.70 -5.10
C ASN A 177 -7.21 1.13 -6.33
N GLY A 178 -7.46 1.70 -7.49
CA GLY A 178 -6.89 1.28 -8.77
C GLY A 178 -5.62 2.02 -9.17
N ALA A 179 -5.03 2.85 -8.29
CA ALA A 179 -3.90 3.71 -8.65
C ALA A 179 -2.67 3.50 -7.79
N SER A 180 -1.48 3.72 -8.38
CA SER A 180 -0.19 3.89 -7.71
C SER A 180 0.31 2.71 -6.85
N LEU A 181 -0.29 1.54 -6.94
CA LEU A 181 0.15 0.32 -6.28
C LEU A 181 0.48 -0.76 -7.31
N GLU A 182 1.44 -1.64 -6.95
CA GLU A 182 1.76 -2.81 -7.76
C GLU A 182 0.55 -3.75 -7.86
N GLY A 183 0.33 -4.32 -9.06
CA GLY A 183 -0.87 -5.14 -9.33
C GLY A 183 -2.18 -4.36 -9.44
N LYS A 184 -2.17 -3.04 -9.22
CA LYS A 184 -3.28 -2.13 -9.42
C LYS A 184 -3.11 -1.34 -10.72
N GLY A 185 -4.16 -0.77 -11.23
CA GLY A 185 -4.13 0.01 -12.47
C GLY A 185 -5.50 0.03 -13.13
N ILE A 186 -5.57 0.54 -14.35
CA ILE A 186 -6.84 0.70 -15.09
C ILE A 186 -7.56 -0.65 -15.24
N SER A 187 -6.85 -1.71 -15.64
CA SER A 187 -7.46 -3.04 -15.79
C SER A 187 -8.03 -3.60 -14.49
N PHE A 188 -7.36 -3.35 -13.35
CA PHE A 188 -7.89 -3.72 -12.03
C PHE A 188 -9.16 -2.90 -11.72
N ALA A 189 -9.12 -1.57 -11.90
CA ALA A 189 -10.26 -0.69 -11.64
C ALA A 189 -11.49 -1.07 -12.46
N VAL A 190 -11.31 -1.35 -13.77
CA VAL A 190 -12.41 -1.80 -14.66
C VAL A 190 -13.00 -3.12 -14.18
N LYS A 191 -12.17 -4.10 -13.80
CA LYS A 191 -12.66 -5.38 -13.25
C LYS A 191 -13.46 -5.18 -11.96
N ARG A 192 -13.00 -4.30 -11.06
CA ARG A 192 -13.74 -3.98 -9.83
C ARG A 192 -15.05 -3.28 -10.09
N CYS A 193 -15.07 -2.34 -11.03
CA CYS A 193 -16.31 -1.69 -11.47
C CYS A 193 -17.33 -2.73 -11.98
N ALA A 194 -16.89 -3.66 -12.84
CA ALA A 194 -17.75 -4.73 -13.33
C ALA A 194 -18.30 -5.61 -12.19
N VAL A 195 -17.48 -5.94 -11.19
CA VAL A 195 -17.95 -6.70 -10.00
C VAL A 195 -19.04 -5.95 -9.27
N HIS A 196 -18.86 -4.64 -9.01
CA HIS A 196 -19.87 -3.84 -8.30
C HIS A 196 -21.17 -3.68 -9.11
N LEU A 197 -21.09 -3.53 -10.43
CA LEU A 197 -22.27 -3.52 -11.28
C LEU A 197 -23.04 -4.85 -11.24
N HIS A 198 -22.34 -5.98 -11.26
CA HIS A 198 -22.97 -7.29 -11.11
C HIS A 198 -23.56 -7.51 -9.71
N GLU A 199 -22.91 -7.02 -8.65
CA GLU A 199 -23.45 -7.06 -7.29
C GLU A 199 -24.73 -6.23 -7.20
N PHE A 200 -24.71 -4.99 -7.71
CA PHE A 200 -25.90 -4.13 -7.78
C PHE A 200 -27.07 -4.80 -8.50
N TYR A 201 -26.83 -5.36 -9.68
CA TYR A 201 -27.86 -6.06 -10.44
C TYR A 201 -28.48 -7.25 -9.67
N ARG A 202 -27.65 -8.03 -8.98
CA ARG A 202 -28.13 -9.16 -8.17
C ARG A 202 -28.96 -8.71 -6.96
N GLU A 203 -28.62 -7.59 -6.37
CA GLU A 203 -29.31 -7.06 -5.19
C GLU A 203 -30.62 -6.36 -5.55
N THR A 204 -30.67 -5.66 -6.68
CA THR A 204 -31.83 -4.86 -7.07
C THR A 204 -32.75 -5.58 -8.08
N GLY A 205 -32.26 -6.60 -8.76
CA GLY A 205 -32.97 -7.30 -9.84
C GLY A 205 -33.12 -6.47 -11.13
N GLY A 206 -32.46 -5.31 -11.23
CA GLY A 206 -32.59 -4.40 -12.36
C GLY A 206 -31.37 -3.52 -12.62
N ASN A 207 -31.43 -2.71 -13.67
CA ASN A 207 -30.37 -1.77 -14.07
C ASN A 207 -30.70 -0.33 -13.66
N ASP A 208 -31.79 -0.08 -12.95
CA ASP A 208 -32.21 1.25 -12.54
C ASP A 208 -31.32 1.74 -11.39
N GLY A 209 -30.35 2.58 -11.71
CA GLY A 209 -29.41 3.12 -10.74
C GLY A 209 -28.63 4.31 -11.30
N TYR A 210 -27.83 4.91 -10.42
CA TYR A 210 -27.01 6.07 -10.75
C TYR A 210 -25.55 5.79 -10.49
N ILE A 211 -24.68 6.28 -11.37
CA ILE A 211 -23.22 6.27 -11.16
C ILE A 211 -22.79 7.70 -10.84
N LEU A 212 -22.25 7.91 -9.63
CA LEU A 212 -21.68 9.19 -9.23
C LEU A 212 -20.19 9.22 -9.61
N LEU A 213 -19.82 10.15 -10.49
CA LEU A 213 -18.45 10.45 -10.84
C LEU A 213 -18.00 11.70 -10.09
N ILE A 214 -16.90 11.59 -9.34
CA ILE A 214 -16.32 12.70 -8.59
C ILE A 214 -14.90 12.92 -9.10
N ASP A 215 -14.59 14.16 -9.49
CA ASP A 215 -13.23 14.60 -9.85
C ASP A 215 -12.91 15.92 -9.15
N TYR A 216 -11.70 16.02 -8.60
CA TYR A 216 -11.23 17.20 -7.90
C TYR A 216 -10.41 18.09 -8.84
N ARG A 217 -10.88 19.31 -9.08
CA ARG A 217 -10.14 20.29 -9.89
C ARG A 217 -8.79 20.60 -9.23
N ALA A 218 -7.71 20.50 -10.04
CA ALA A 218 -6.33 20.78 -9.60
C ALA A 218 -5.99 20.12 -8.25
N PHE A 219 -6.28 18.81 -8.11
CA PHE A 219 -6.16 18.06 -6.86
C PHE A 219 -4.82 18.28 -6.16
N PHE A 220 -3.70 18.12 -6.89
CA PHE A 220 -2.37 18.24 -6.30
C PHE A 220 -2.02 19.66 -5.84
N ASP A 221 -2.52 20.68 -6.53
CA ASP A 221 -2.27 22.09 -6.19
C ASP A 221 -3.08 22.53 -4.96
N ASN A 222 -4.20 21.83 -4.68
CA ASN A 222 -5.13 22.16 -3.61
C ASN A 222 -4.99 21.25 -2.37
N ILE A 223 -4.02 20.34 -2.34
CA ILE A 223 -3.77 19.54 -1.15
C ILE A 223 -3.31 20.44 0.00
N ASN A 224 -4.02 20.39 1.13
CA ASN A 224 -3.58 21.03 2.36
C ASN A 224 -2.39 20.24 2.94
N LEU A 225 -1.17 20.78 2.77
CA LEU A 225 0.06 20.13 3.18
C LEU A 225 0.16 19.94 4.71
N ASP A 226 -0.41 20.85 5.50
CA ASP A 226 -0.38 20.74 6.97
C ASP A 226 -1.30 19.61 7.45
N ASN A 227 -2.45 19.45 6.80
CA ASN A 227 -3.31 18.30 7.05
C ASN A 227 -2.64 16.98 6.64
N LEU A 228 -1.94 16.95 5.51
CA LEU A 228 -1.19 15.79 5.07
C LEU A 228 -0.09 15.41 6.08
N LYS A 229 0.68 16.40 6.55
CA LYS A 229 1.74 16.19 7.56
C LYS A 229 1.14 15.64 8.85
N ARG A 230 0.12 16.29 9.41
CA ARG A 230 -0.50 15.92 10.69
C ARG A 230 -1.22 14.59 10.65
N ASN A 231 -2.10 14.41 9.65
CA ASN A 231 -3.04 13.30 9.63
C ASN A 231 -2.46 12.03 8.98
N VAL A 232 -1.39 12.16 8.20
CA VAL A 232 -0.76 11.01 7.52
C VAL A 232 0.67 10.80 8.04
N ILE A 233 1.56 11.78 7.91
CA ILE A 233 2.96 11.57 8.24
C ILE A 233 3.12 11.36 9.75
N ASP A 234 2.67 12.30 10.59
CA ASP A 234 2.81 12.20 12.05
C ASP A 234 2.05 11.02 12.66
N ARG A 235 0.96 10.62 12.02
CA ARG A 235 0.14 9.52 12.50
C ARG A 235 0.74 8.14 12.24
N TYR A 236 1.44 7.95 11.13
CA TYR A 236 1.85 6.63 10.66
C TYR A 236 3.36 6.41 10.60
N ILE A 237 4.15 7.47 10.71
CA ILE A 237 5.61 7.43 10.67
C ILE A 237 6.14 7.92 12.02
N LEU A 238 6.55 6.97 12.87
CA LEU A 238 6.94 7.22 14.26
C LEU A 238 8.46 7.44 14.39
N ASP A 239 9.29 6.87 13.49
CA ASP A 239 10.72 7.18 13.42
C ASP A 239 10.90 8.65 13.08
N GLN A 240 11.50 9.41 14.00
CA GLN A 240 11.66 10.87 13.88
C GLN A 240 12.46 11.29 12.64
N ARG A 241 13.50 10.53 12.28
CA ARG A 241 14.34 10.81 11.11
C ARG A 241 13.59 10.56 9.82
N LEU A 242 12.83 9.46 9.75
CA LEU A 242 11.99 9.13 8.62
C LEU A 242 10.83 10.11 8.47
N ASN A 243 10.22 10.53 9.58
CA ASN A 243 9.17 11.53 9.61
C ASN A 243 9.66 12.87 9.07
N ALA A 244 10.82 13.35 9.55
CA ALA A 244 11.44 14.56 9.06
C ALA A 244 11.77 14.47 7.55
N LEU A 245 12.28 13.33 7.09
CA LEU A 245 12.55 13.10 5.66
C LEU A 245 11.25 13.14 4.82
N ALA A 246 10.18 12.52 5.29
CA ALA A 246 8.89 12.52 4.62
C ALA A 246 8.29 13.93 4.54
N LYS A 247 8.37 14.71 5.62
CA LYS A 247 7.96 16.14 5.63
C LYS A 247 8.77 16.96 4.65
N ASN A 248 10.08 16.76 4.58
CA ASN A 248 10.93 17.41 3.61
C ASN A 248 10.54 17.12 2.16
N PHE A 249 10.01 15.93 1.86
CA PHE A 249 9.49 15.61 0.52
C PHE A 249 8.23 16.41 0.18
N VAL A 250 7.38 16.64 1.16
CA VAL A 250 6.13 17.40 1.01
C VAL A 250 6.43 18.90 0.85
N ASP A 251 7.42 19.43 1.57
CA ASP A 251 7.84 20.84 1.51
C ASP A 251 8.74 21.18 0.30
N ALA A 252 9.12 20.19 -0.49
CA ALA A 252 9.98 20.39 -1.65
C ALA A 252 9.46 21.41 -2.69
N PRO A 253 8.15 21.61 -2.89
CA PRO A 253 7.65 22.64 -3.82
C PRO A 253 8.09 24.06 -3.51
N ASN A 254 8.45 24.34 -2.26
CA ASN A 254 8.87 25.66 -1.81
C ASN A 254 10.38 25.96 -2.07
N LEU A 255 11.11 25.01 -2.66
CA LEU A 255 12.51 25.19 -2.97
C LEU A 255 12.72 25.96 -4.29
N GLU A 256 13.66 26.87 -4.28
CA GLU A 256 14.06 27.60 -5.47
C GLU A 256 14.65 26.70 -6.56
N ARG A 257 14.68 27.24 -7.77
CA ARG A 257 15.21 26.60 -8.97
C ARG A 257 16.69 26.23 -8.80
N ILE A 258 17.09 25.06 -9.24
CA ILE A 258 18.50 24.71 -9.46
C ILE A 258 19.00 25.59 -10.60
N LYS A 259 20.03 26.41 -10.34
CA LYS A 259 20.75 27.20 -11.35
C LYS A 259 21.69 26.30 -12.15
#